data_146d9ea1d40cee410551ec92aece5213
#
_entry.id   146d9ea1d40cee410551ec92aece5213
#
_cell.length_a   1.000
_cell.length_b   1.000
_cell.length_c   1.000
_cell.angle_alpha   90.00
_cell.angle_beta   90.00
_cell.angle_gamma   90.00
#
_symmetry.space_group_name_H-M   'P 1'
#
loop_
_entity.id
_entity.type
_entity.pdbx_description
1 polymer ?
#
loop_
_entity_poly.entity_id
_entity_poly.type
_entity_poly.pdbx_seq_one_letter_code
_entity_poly.pdbx_strand_id
1 'polypeptide(L)' 'HGIRANTIQPGWFDTDMTSAGLADERFSSRVLPRVPARRWGGQEDVAGVAVYLASSASRYQTGDVLRIDGGYLKF' A
#
# COMPACT_ATOMS: atom_id res chain seq x y z
N HIS A 1 16.04 -1.91 23.75
CA HIS A 1 17.13 -2.02 22.78
C HIS A 1 17.01 -1.05 21.59
N GLY A 2 15.97 -0.23 21.55
CA GLY A 2 15.80 0.74 20.48
C GLY A 2 15.42 0.15 19.14
N ILE A 3 15.01 -1.11 19.09
CA ILE A 3 14.56 -1.76 17.87
C ILE A 3 13.06 -1.56 17.72
N ARG A 4 12.64 -1.15 16.54
CA ARG A 4 11.23 -1.01 16.20
C ARG A 4 10.91 -1.89 15.00
N ALA A 5 9.73 -2.47 14.98
CA ALA A 5 9.27 -3.32 13.89
C ALA A 5 7.82 -2.99 13.57
N ASN A 6 7.58 -2.55 12.35
CA ASN A 6 6.25 -2.24 11.85
C ASN A 6 6.05 -2.94 10.51
N THR A 7 4.79 -3.14 10.14
CA THR A 7 4.43 -3.81 8.89
C THR A 7 3.71 -2.84 7.97
N ILE A 8 4.07 -2.84 6.70
CA ILE A 8 3.31 -2.14 5.66
C ILE A 8 2.47 -3.19 4.93
N GLN A 9 1.16 -2.99 4.89
CA GLN A 9 0.23 -3.88 4.20
C GLN A 9 -0.30 -3.16 2.96
N PRO A 10 0.24 -3.47 1.77
CA PRO A 10 -0.21 -2.83 0.54
C PRO A 10 -1.51 -3.46 0.04
N GLY A 11 -2.29 -2.68 -0.70
CA GLY A 11 -3.42 -3.20 -1.44
C GLY A 11 -3.01 -3.61 -2.86
N TRP A 12 -3.83 -3.25 -3.84
CA TRP A 12 -3.54 -3.55 -5.25
C TRP A 12 -2.54 -2.55 -5.80
N PHE A 13 -1.30 -3.00 -5.96
CA PHE A 13 -0.20 -2.17 -6.43
C PHE A 13 0.29 -2.65 -7.79
N ASP A 14 0.55 -1.68 -8.68
CA ASP A 14 1.12 -1.94 -9.99
C ASP A 14 2.63 -2.11 -9.84
N THR A 15 3.09 -3.33 -10.03
CA THR A 15 4.51 -3.70 -9.96
C THR A 15 4.85 -4.55 -11.19
N ASP A 16 6.13 -4.85 -11.39
CA ASP A 16 6.54 -5.72 -12.49
C ASP A 16 5.86 -7.09 -12.44
N MET A 17 5.55 -7.58 -11.23
CA MET A 17 4.89 -8.87 -11.07
C MET A 17 3.38 -8.81 -11.33
N THR A 18 2.76 -7.68 -11.13
CA THR A 18 1.30 -7.54 -11.19
C THR A 18 0.79 -6.78 -12.40
N SER A 19 1.65 -6.05 -13.11
CA SER A 19 1.18 -5.10 -14.13
C SER A 19 0.36 -5.76 -15.24
N ALA A 20 0.73 -6.95 -15.67
CA ALA A 20 -0.03 -7.66 -16.71
C ALA A 20 -1.45 -7.99 -16.25
N GLY A 21 -1.60 -8.44 -15.01
CA GLY A 21 -2.92 -8.73 -14.44
C GLY A 21 -3.75 -7.47 -14.24
N LEU A 22 -3.14 -6.39 -13.78
CA LEU A 22 -3.83 -5.12 -13.57
C LEU A 22 -4.20 -4.43 -14.89
N ALA A 23 -3.49 -4.73 -15.97
CA ALA A 23 -3.82 -4.23 -17.30
C ALA A 23 -4.96 -5.03 -17.96
N ASP A 24 -5.32 -6.19 -17.41
CA ASP A 24 -6.43 -6.98 -17.90
C ASP A 24 -7.75 -6.25 -17.62
N GLU A 25 -8.48 -5.95 -18.65
CA GLU A 25 -9.69 -5.15 -18.57
C GLU A 25 -10.81 -5.85 -17.78
N ARG A 26 -10.89 -7.18 -17.85
CA ARG A 26 -11.87 -7.93 -17.07
C ARG A 26 -11.62 -7.78 -15.59
N PHE A 27 -10.37 -7.90 -15.20
CA PHE A 27 -9.97 -7.77 -13.79
C PHE A 27 -10.17 -6.34 -13.32
N SER A 28 -9.66 -5.37 -14.06
CA SER A 28 -9.77 -3.94 -13.71
C SER A 28 -11.20 -3.49 -13.57
N SER A 29 -12.08 -3.92 -14.47
CA SER A 29 -13.48 -3.52 -14.44
C SER A 29 -14.21 -4.06 -13.21
N ARG A 30 -13.73 -5.15 -12.62
CA ARG A 30 -14.33 -5.74 -11.42
C ARG A 30 -13.75 -5.17 -10.13
N VAL A 31 -12.45 -4.94 -10.10
CA VAL A 31 -11.75 -4.60 -8.86
C VAL A 31 -11.62 -3.10 -8.67
N LEU A 32 -11.29 -2.37 -9.72
CA LEU A 32 -11.03 -0.94 -9.60
C LEU A 32 -12.21 -0.14 -9.02
N PRO A 33 -13.48 -0.45 -9.38
CA PRO A 33 -14.61 0.25 -8.76
C PRO A 33 -14.72 0.01 -7.25
N ARG A 34 -14.10 -1.06 -6.73
CA ARG A 34 -14.11 -1.38 -5.31
C ARG A 34 -12.98 -0.69 -4.55
N VAL A 35 -12.08 -0.01 -5.24
CA VAL A 35 -11.03 0.77 -4.62
C VAL A 35 -11.52 2.23 -4.54
N PRO A 36 -11.77 2.75 -3.35
CA PRO A 36 -12.26 4.13 -3.22
C PRO A 36 -11.40 5.17 -3.92
N ALA A 37 -10.07 4.99 -3.91
CA ALA A 37 -9.16 5.91 -4.61
C ALA A 37 -9.25 5.80 -6.13
N ARG A 38 -9.89 4.75 -6.65
CA ARG A 38 -10.13 4.53 -8.08
C ARG A 38 -8.88 4.45 -8.91
N ARG A 39 -7.80 3.95 -8.34
CA ARG A 39 -6.55 3.72 -9.04
C ARG A 39 -5.75 2.65 -8.33
N TRP A 40 -4.82 2.06 -9.06
CA TRP A 40 -3.85 1.14 -8.47
C TRP A 40 -2.81 1.93 -7.69
N GLY A 41 -2.28 1.33 -6.64
CA GLY A 41 -1.16 1.92 -5.93
C GLY A 41 0.11 1.80 -6.77
N GLY A 42 1.01 2.74 -6.59
CA GLY A 42 2.31 2.75 -7.25
C GLY A 42 3.43 2.95 -6.23
N GLN A 43 4.65 2.91 -6.72
CA GLN A 43 5.85 3.05 -5.91
C GLN A 43 5.82 4.30 -5.02
N GLU A 44 5.29 5.39 -5.54
CA GLU A 44 5.20 6.66 -4.81
C GLU A 44 4.25 6.58 -3.61
N ASP A 45 3.26 5.68 -3.68
CA ASP A 45 2.26 5.58 -2.61
C ASP A 45 2.81 4.90 -1.36
N VAL A 46 3.92 4.19 -1.45
CA VAL A 46 4.54 3.52 -0.31
C VAL A 46 5.88 4.15 0.08
N ALA A 47 6.50 4.91 -0.81
CA ALA A 47 7.83 5.48 -0.56
C ALA A 47 7.84 6.39 0.67
N GLY A 48 6.83 7.25 0.81
CA GLY A 48 6.75 8.18 1.94
C GLY A 48 6.62 7.47 3.28
N VAL A 49 5.79 6.42 3.37
CA VAL A 49 5.62 5.69 4.61
C VAL A 49 6.88 4.90 4.95
N ALA A 50 7.58 4.38 3.96
CA ALA A 50 8.85 3.68 4.20
C ALA A 50 9.90 4.63 4.80
N VAL A 51 10.02 5.82 4.26
CA VAL A 51 10.92 6.85 4.79
C VAL A 51 10.50 7.25 6.21
N TYR A 52 9.21 7.46 6.43
CA TYR A 52 8.67 7.80 7.75
C TYR A 52 9.05 6.74 8.78
N LEU A 53 8.83 5.45 8.45
CA LEU A 53 9.11 4.37 9.38
C LEU A 53 10.60 4.19 9.64
N ALA A 54 11.45 4.53 8.68
CA ALA A 54 12.89 4.45 8.82
C ALA A 54 13.48 5.65 9.56
N SER A 55 12.71 6.70 9.74
CA SER A 55 13.20 7.96 10.32
C SER A 55 12.84 8.08 11.79
N SER A 56 13.42 9.09 12.45
CA SER A 56 13.09 9.41 13.83
C SER A 56 11.68 9.98 13.98
N ALA A 57 11.02 10.36 12.88
CA ALA A 57 9.64 10.84 12.91
C ALA A 57 8.68 9.77 13.46
N SER A 58 9.01 8.48 13.31
CA SER A 58 8.20 7.37 13.83
C SER A 58 8.78 6.75 15.09
N ARG A 59 9.61 7.46 15.82
CA ARG A 59 10.37 6.89 16.94
C ARG A 59 9.51 6.34 18.08
N TYR A 60 8.25 6.73 18.17
CA TYR A 60 7.34 6.23 19.20
C TYR A 60 6.36 5.18 18.67
N GLN A 61 6.63 4.64 17.49
CA GLN A 61 5.74 3.70 16.80
C GLN A 61 6.43 2.37 16.58
N THR A 62 5.83 1.30 17.10
CA THR A 62 6.32 -0.06 16.89
C THR A 62 5.16 -1.04 17.05
N GLY A 63 5.27 -2.20 16.41
CA GLY A 63 4.23 -3.23 16.48
C GLY A 63 2.98 -2.89 15.69
N ASP A 64 3.06 -1.94 14.78
CA ASP A 64 1.89 -1.43 14.05
C ASP A 64 1.81 -2.02 12.65
N VAL A 65 0.61 -2.00 12.09
CA VAL A 65 0.34 -2.39 10.71
C VAL A 65 -0.22 -1.18 9.99
N LEU A 66 0.49 -0.70 8.99
CA LEU A 66 0.08 0.46 8.20
C LEU A 66 -0.47 -0.03 6.87
N ARG A 67 -1.76 0.16 6.67
CA ARG A 67 -2.44 -0.28 5.44
C ARG A 67 -2.44 0.83 4.41
N ILE A 68 -1.92 0.53 3.22
CA ILE A 68 -1.84 1.46 2.10
C ILE A 68 -2.56 0.81 0.93
N ASP A 69 -3.86 1.00 0.83
CA ASP A 69 -4.70 0.25 -0.11
C ASP A 69 -5.75 1.08 -0.85
N GLY A 70 -5.64 2.40 -0.79
CA GLY A 70 -6.63 3.26 -1.44
C GLY A 70 -8.04 3.13 -0.87
N GLY A 71 -8.16 2.54 0.32
CA GLY A 71 -9.43 2.32 1.00
C GLY A 71 -10.10 0.99 0.70
N TYR A 72 -9.43 0.10 -0.03
CA TYR A 72 -10.03 -1.15 -0.52
C TYR A 72 -10.66 -1.99 0.60
N LEU A 73 -9.97 -2.16 1.73
CA LEU A 73 -10.48 -3.00 2.81
C LEU A 73 -11.56 -2.33 3.66
N LYS A 74 -11.84 -1.05 3.43
CA LYS A 74 -12.91 -0.35 4.15
C LYS A 74 -14.26 -0.46 3.45
N PHE A 75 -14.24 -0.83 2.20
CA PHE A 75 -15.41 -0.90 1.35
C PHE A 75 -15.41 -2.15 0.50
#